data_31209099d3b03961520f45f42d91e017
#
_entry.id   31209099d3b03961520f45f42d91e017
#
_cell.length_a   1.000
_cell.length_b   1.000
_cell.length_c   1.000
_cell.angle_alpha   90.00
_cell.angle_beta   90.00
_cell.angle_gamma   90.00
#
_symmetry.space_group_name_H-M   'P 1'
#
loop_
_entity.id
_entity.type
_entity.pdbx_description
1 polymer ?
#
loop_
_entity_poly.entity_id
_entity_poly.type
_entity_poly.pdbx_seq_one_letter_code
_entity_poly.pdbx_strand_id
1 'polypeptide(L)'
;NTTDRAHKRYRFGNQPAVAHWNLAQLANALVPAVHEVDPLQAALDEFMPSFNSYWAEMMASKLGLASLASDPADELVAELFDLLHAAETDMTIFFRRLVDIDISTEPELATVETILPLEEAYYVPSDFHGNSQVRLLSWVKNYLHVSQLSGVEAAERSLMMKAANPKFVLRNYLAQLVIDAAENEDISMIHEVLDVLRNPYDEQPDYDHWAAKRPDWARHRPGCSMLSCSS
;
A
#
# COMPACT_ATOMS: atom_id res chain seq x y z
N ASN A 1 1.42 -14.74 -4.30
CA ASN A 1 2.11 -15.84 -3.73
C ASN A 1 1.90 -17.11 -4.56
N THR A 2 2.96 -17.67 -5.04
CA THR A 2 3.00 -18.66 -6.09
C THR A 2 3.11 -20.08 -5.55
N THR A 3 3.53 -20.27 -4.30
CA THR A 3 3.57 -21.58 -3.61
C THR A 3 2.16 -22.10 -3.27
N ASP A 4 1.15 -21.23 -3.22
CA ASP A 4 -0.24 -21.61 -3.04
C ASP A 4 -1.12 -20.82 -4.02
N ARG A 5 -1.21 -21.32 -5.26
CA ARG A 5 -2.01 -20.70 -6.33
C ARG A 5 -3.51 -20.67 -6.01
N ALA A 6 -4.01 -21.71 -5.33
CA ALA A 6 -5.45 -21.87 -5.07
C ALA A 6 -5.93 -20.94 -3.96
N HIS A 7 -5.20 -20.89 -2.85
CA HIS A 7 -5.64 -20.16 -1.65
C HIS A 7 -4.93 -18.82 -1.46
N LYS A 8 -3.77 -18.63 -2.13
CA LYS A 8 -2.95 -17.41 -2.02
C LYS A 8 -2.72 -16.99 -0.56
N ARG A 9 -2.41 -17.97 0.30
CA ARG A 9 -2.31 -17.84 1.76
C ARG A 9 -1.47 -16.63 2.19
N TYR A 10 -0.36 -16.39 1.52
CA TYR A 10 0.58 -15.34 1.88
C TYR A 10 0.40 -14.06 1.06
N ARG A 11 -0.68 -13.90 0.29
CA ARG A 11 -0.95 -12.63 -0.36
C ARG A 11 -1.16 -11.53 0.71
N PHE A 12 -0.82 -10.29 0.37
CA PHE A 12 -0.87 -9.16 1.29
C PHE A 12 -2.22 -9.06 2.04
N GLY A 13 -3.34 -9.09 1.33
CA GLY A 13 -4.67 -9.00 1.94
C GLY A 13 -5.08 -10.18 2.84
N ASN A 14 -4.35 -11.32 2.82
CA ASN A 14 -4.62 -12.45 3.70
C ASN A 14 -3.73 -12.46 4.95
N GLN A 15 -2.74 -11.57 5.04
CA GLN A 15 -1.77 -11.57 6.16
C GLN A 15 -2.44 -11.48 7.54
N PRO A 16 -3.46 -10.64 7.78
CA PRO A 16 -4.12 -10.58 9.08
C PRO A 16 -4.75 -11.91 9.49
N ALA A 17 -5.49 -12.55 8.58
CA ALA A 17 -6.12 -13.84 8.84
C ALA A 17 -5.09 -14.95 9.09
N VAL A 18 -3.98 -14.95 8.34
CA VAL A 18 -2.88 -15.92 8.53
C VAL A 18 -2.15 -15.66 9.86
N ALA A 19 -1.93 -14.41 10.23
CA ALA A 19 -1.32 -14.06 11.51
C ALA A 19 -2.20 -14.52 12.68
N HIS A 20 -3.51 -14.25 12.63
CA HIS A 20 -4.46 -14.70 13.64
C HIS A 20 -4.47 -16.24 13.76
N TRP A 21 -4.47 -16.97 12.63
CA TRP A 21 -4.35 -18.41 12.63
C TRP A 21 -3.05 -18.91 13.26
N ASN A 22 -1.90 -18.26 12.95
CA ASN A 22 -0.62 -18.61 13.56
C ASN A 22 -0.61 -18.37 15.06
N LEU A 23 -1.21 -17.27 15.54
CA LEU A 23 -1.36 -16.97 16.97
C LEU A 23 -2.25 -18.01 17.65
N ALA A 24 -3.30 -18.49 17.02
CA ALA A 24 -4.11 -19.58 17.54
C ALA A 24 -3.32 -20.89 17.69
N GLN A 25 -2.43 -21.22 16.72
CA GLN A 25 -1.54 -22.37 16.84
C GLN A 25 -0.52 -22.21 17.98
N LEU A 26 0.01 -20.99 18.14
CA LEU A 26 0.91 -20.66 19.24
C LEU A 26 0.19 -20.79 20.60
N ALA A 27 -1.01 -20.25 20.73
CA ALA A 27 -1.81 -20.35 21.95
C ALA A 27 -2.05 -21.83 22.32
N ASN A 28 -2.42 -22.67 21.35
CA ASN A 28 -2.59 -24.12 21.57
C ASN A 28 -1.29 -24.79 22.05
N ALA A 29 -0.14 -24.40 21.50
CA ALA A 29 1.15 -24.95 21.90
C ALA A 29 1.57 -24.51 23.33
N LEU A 30 1.05 -23.37 23.81
CA LEU A 30 1.35 -22.84 25.14
C LEU A 30 0.46 -23.42 26.25
N VAL A 31 -0.67 -24.04 25.93
CA VAL A 31 -1.60 -24.62 26.92
C VAL A 31 -0.88 -25.53 27.96
N PRO A 32 0.05 -26.43 27.58
CA PRO A 32 0.75 -27.27 28.58
C PRO A 32 1.64 -26.47 29.53
N ALA A 33 2.06 -25.28 29.17
CA ALA A 33 2.93 -24.43 29.99
C ALA A 33 2.14 -23.48 30.89
N VAL A 34 1.02 -22.93 30.35
CA VAL A 34 0.19 -21.96 31.07
C VAL A 34 -0.87 -22.65 31.94
N HIS A 35 -1.28 -23.88 31.58
CA HIS A 35 -2.29 -24.70 32.26
C HIS A 35 -3.72 -24.07 32.28
N GLU A 36 -3.90 -22.90 31.71
CA GLU A 36 -5.18 -22.18 31.64
C GLU A 36 -5.44 -21.77 30.18
N VAL A 37 -6.68 -21.96 29.70
CA VAL A 37 -7.06 -21.66 28.33
C VAL A 37 -7.59 -20.23 28.21
N ASP A 38 -8.37 -19.77 29.20
CA ASP A 38 -9.06 -18.49 29.15
C ASP A 38 -8.16 -17.27 28.91
N PRO A 39 -6.97 -17.14 29.54
CA PRO A 39 -6.06 -16.02 29.26
C PRO A 39 -5.49 -16.05 27.84
N LEU A 40 -5.26 -17.25 27.29
CA LEU A 40 -4.80 -17.40 25.91
C LEU A 40 -5.88 -17.05 24.90
N GLN A 41 -7.12 -17.45 25.18
CA GLN A 41 -8.26 -17.11 24.35
C GLN A 41 -8.51 -15.59 24.38
N ALA A 42 -8.50 -14.97 25.57
CA ALA A 42 -8.68 -13.53 25.71
C ALA A 42 -7.64 -12.74 24.90
N ALA A 43 -6.35 -13.14 24.97
CA ALA A 43 -5.28 -12.51 24.20
C ALA A 43 -5.48 -12.69 22.68
N LEU A 44 -6.01 -13.84 22.24
CA LEU A 44 -6.31 -14.08 20.83
C LEU A 44 -7.50 -13.24 20.34
N ASP A 45 -8.50 -13.07 21.18
CA ASP A 45 -9.71 -12.28 20.86
C ASP A 45 -9.40 -10.77 20.70
N GLU A 46 -8.33 -10.28 21.35
CA GLU A 46 -7.87 -8.89 21.19
C GLU A 46 -7.20 -8.61 19.84
N PHE A 47 -6.74 -9.64 19.12
CA PHE A 47 -5.94 -9.44 17.89
C PHE A 47 -6.71 -8.70 16.80
N MET A 48 -7.90 -9.19 16.44
CA MET A 48 -8.66 -8.58 15.32
C MET A 48 -9.18 -7.17 15.64
N PRO A 49 -9.73 -6.88 16.83
CA PRO A 49 -10.07 -5.51 17.20
C PRO A 49 -8.87 -4.55 17.14
N SER A 50 -7.72 -4.94 17.69
CA SER A 50 -6.50 -4.15 17.65
C SER A 50 -5.99 -3.93 16.22
N PHE A 51 -5.97 -5.00 15.42
CA PHE A 51 -5.60 -4.90 14.01
C PHE A 51 -6.49 -3.90 13.26
N ASN A 52 -7.80 -3.99 13.43
CA ASN A 52 -8.76 -3.11 12.75
C ASN A 52 -8.59 -1.65 13.16
N SER A 53 -8.32 -1.38 14.45
CA SER A 53 -8.03 -0.01 14.93
C SER A 53 -6.77 0.55 14.27
N TYR A 54 -5.66 -0.17 14.34
CA TYR A 54 -4.40 0.28 13.72
C TYR A 54 -4.49 0.40 12.19
N TRP A 55 -5.26 -0.50 11.55
CA TRP A 55 -5.50 -0.43 10.11
C TRP A 55 -6.28 0.85 9.74
N ALA A 56 -7.32 1.19 10.50
CA ALA A 56 -8.10 2.40 10.28
C ALA A 56 -7.25 3.67 10.49
N GLU A 57 -6.44 3.72 11.55
CA GLU A 57 -5.51 4.82 11.82
C GLU A 57 -4.46 4.99 10.69
N MET A 58 -3.88 3.86 10.24
CA MET A 58 -2.93 3.86 9.14
C MET A 58 -3.56 4.34 7.83
N MET A 59 -4.77 3.86 7.51
CA MET A 59 -5.47 4.27 6.28
C MET A 59 -5.89 5.74 6.34
N ALA A 60 -6.36 6.24 7.48
CA ALA A 60 -6.63 7.65 7.68
C ALA A 60 -5.37 8.49 7.38
N SER A 61 -4.23 8.12 7.97
CA SER A 61 -2.95 8.81 7.73
C SER A 61 -2.52 8.74 6.26
N LYS A 62 -2.69 7.59 5.60
CA LYS A 62 -2.37 7.42 4.17
C LYS A 62 -3.22 8.30 3.27
N LEU A 63 -4.48 8.53 3.63
CA LEU A 63 -5.42 9.37 2.90
C LEU A 63 -5.39 10.84 3.34
N GLY A 64 -4.68 11.18 4.40
CA GLY A 64 -4.63 12.53 4.94
C GLY A 64 -5.93 12.95 5.63
N LEU A 65 -6.61 12.00 6.28
CA LEU A 65 -7.85 12.20 7.02
C LEU A 65 -7.59 12.15 8.52
N ALA A 66 -8.37 12.89 9.31
CA ALA A 66 -8.26 12.85 10.77
C ALA A 66 -8.63 11.48 11.35
N SER A 67 -9.60 10.80 10.77
CA SER A 67 -10.01 9.44 11.15
C SER A 67 -10.85 8.80 10.05
N LEU A 68 -11.06 7.48 10.14
CA LEU A 68 -12.03 6.73 9.33
C LEU A 68 -13.31 6.39 10.10
N ALA A 69 -13.56 7.00 11.25
CA ALA A 69 -14.70 6.68 12.12
C ALA A 69 -16.05 7.23 11.63
N SER A 70 -16.20 7.45 10.33
CA SER A 70 -17.46 7.90 9.71
C SER A 70 -17.82 7.01 8.52
N ASP A 71 -19.09 6.76 8.31
CA ASP A 71 -19.60 5.95 7.19
C ASP A 71 -19.04 6.41 5.83
N PRO A 72 -19.01 7.72 5.50
CA PRO A 72 -18.43 8.17 4.22
C PRO A 72 -16.95 7.85 4.06
N ALA A 73 -16.16 7.81 5.14
CA ALA A 73 -14.73 7.51 5.06
C ALA A 73 -14.48 6.00 4.87
N ASP A 74 -15.29 5.14 5.50
CA ASP A 74 -15.22 3.69 5.30
C ASP A 74 -15.62 3.30 3.86
N GLU A 75 -16.70 3.89 3.34
CA GLU A 75 -17.12 3.69 1.94
C GLU A 75 -16.04 4.15 0.96
N LEU A 76 -15.41 5.28 1.21
CA LEU A 76 -14.33 5.82 0.40
C LEU A 76 -13.15 4.84 0.29
N VAL A 77 -12.78 4.18 1.40
CA VAL A 77 -11.69 3.19 1.41
C VAL A 77 -12.07 1.93 0.65
N ALA A 78 -13.30 1.43 0.81
CA ALA A 78 -13.79 0.27 0.07
C ALA A 78 -13.78 0.53 -1.45
N GLU A 79 -14.30 1.67 -1.90
CA GLU A 79 -14.28 2.08 -3.30
C GLU A 79 -12.85 2.23 -3.84
N LEU A 80 -11.91 2.75 -3.04
CA LEU A 80 -10.50 2.85 -3.43
C LEU A 80 -9.90 1.50 -3.77
N PHE A 81 -10.10 0.49 -2.91
CA PHE A 81 -9.57 -0.84 -3.18
C PHE A 81 -10.21 -1.48 -4.42
N ASP A 82 -11.49 -1.24 -4.66
CA ASP A 82 -12.18 -1.68 -5.89
C ASP A 82 -11.58 -1.01 -7.14
N LEU A 83 -11.23 0.28 -7.07
CA LEU A 83 -10.55 0.99 -8.16
C LEU A 83 -9.16 0.42 -8.43
N LEU A 84 -8.36 0.26 -7.38
CA LEU A 84 -7.00 -0.28 -7.48
C LEU A 84 -6.96 -1.74 -7.95
N HIS A 85 -8.07 -2.47 -7.75
CA HIS A 85 -8.22 -3.85 -8.25
C HIS A 85 -8.70 -3.92 -9.70
N ALA A 86 -9.48 -2.93 -10.14
CA ALA A 86 -10.08 -2.90 -11.48
C ALA A 86 -9.06 -2.62 -12.60
N ALA A 87 -7.96 -1.93 -12.29
CA ALA A 87 -6.86 -1.64 -13.20
C ALA A 87 -5.53 -2.00 -12.54
N GLU A 88 -4.53 -2.43 -13.33
CA GLU A 88 -3.20 -2.70 -12.79
C GLU A 88 -2.52 -1.39 -12.37
N THR A 89 -2.54 -1.11 -11.07
CA THR A 89 -2.11 0.15 -10.49
C THR A 89 -0.96 -0.08 -9.50
N ASP A 90 0.07 0.77 -9.54
CA ASP A 90 1.11 0.81 -8.53
C ASP A 90 0.60 1.55 -7.29
N MET A 91 0.24 0.80 -6.27
CA MET A 91 -0.36 1.32 -5.05
C MET A 91 0.57 2.31 -4.31
N THR A 92 1.88 2.07 -4.33
CA THR A 92 2.86 2.97 -3.68
C THR A 92 2.87 4.33 -4.36
N ILE A 93 2.93 4.36 -5.68
CA ILE A 93 2.89 5.60 -6.47
C ILE A 93 1.52 6.27 -6.32
N PHE A 94 0.43 5.52 -6.37
CA PHE A 94 -0.92 6.06 -6.23
C PHE A 94 -1.06 6.86 -4.92
N PHE A 95 -0.75 6.26 -3.77
CA PHE A 95 -0.84 6.95 -2.49
C PHE A 95 0.13 8.12 -2.37
N ARG A 96 1.32 8.00 -2.96
CA ARG A 96 2.29 9.11 -2.95
C ARG A 96 1.82 10.29 -3.79
N ARG A 97 1.23 10.04 -4.97
CA ARG A 97 0.67 11.06 -5.87
C ARG A 97 -0.66 11.63 -5.40
N LEU A 98 -1.39 10.91 -4.55
CA LEU A 98 -2.62 11.43 -3.95
C LEU A 98 -2.37 12.70 -3.11
N VAL A 99 -1.15 12.90 -2.62
CA VAL A 99 -0.72 14.13 -1.92
C VAL A 99 -0.86 15.37 -2.83
N ASP A 100 -0.66 15.20 -4.13
CA ASP A 100 -0.66 16.27 -5.12
C ASP A 100 -2.07 16.71 -5.52
N ILE A 101 -3.12 16.04 -5.05
CA ILE A 101 -4.51 16.48 -5.23
C ILE A 101 -4.77 17.70 -4.33
N ASP A 102 -5.17 18.81 -4.96
CA ASP A 102 -5.54 20.03 -4.25
C ASP A 102 -6.91 19.88 -3.58
N ILE A 103 -6.91 19.72 -2.26
CA ILE A 103 -8.14 19.55 -1.47
C ILE A 103 -8.97 20.83 -1.30
N SER A 104 -8.47 21.98 -1.75
CA SER A 104 -9.27 23.23 -1.80
C SER A 104 -10.23 23.24 -2.99
N THR A 105 -10.07 22.31 -3.94
CA THR A 105 -10.98 22.16 -5.08
C THR A 105 -12.37 21.75 -4.60
N GLU A 106 -13.39 22.52 -4.97
CA GLU A 106 -14.78 22.11 -4.73
C GLU A 106 -15.09 20.80 -5.46
N PRO A 107 -15.66 19.78 -4.77
CA PRO A 107 -15.87 18.46 -5.38
C PRO A 107 -16.59 18.49 -6.72
N GLU A 108 -17.60 19.36 -6.89
CA GLU A 108 -18.37 19.48 -8.10
C GLU A 108 -17.57 20.09 -9.27
N LEU A 109 -16.51 20.86 -8.96
CA LEU A 109 -15.64 21.49 -9.96
C LEU A 109 -14.45 20.60 -10.35
N ALA A 110 -14.24 19.45 -9.67
CA ALA A 110 -13.17 18.54 -10.02
C ALA A 110 -13.37 17.96 -11.44
N THR A 111 -12.31 17.99 -12.22
CA THR A 111 -12.27 17.58 -13.63
C THR A 111 -11.18 16.51 -13.84
N VAL A 112 -10.96 16.13 -15.11
CA VAL A 112 -9.87 15.20 -15.47
C VAL A 112 -8.51 15.77 -15.06
N GLU A 113 -8.29 17.06 -15.17
CA GLU A 113 -7.06 17.73 -14.75
C GLU A 113 -6.77 17.52 -13.26
N THR A 114 -7.79 17.47 -12.43
CA THR A 114 -7.65 17.21 -10.99
C THR A 114 -7.02 15.84 -10.70
N ILE A 115 -7.31 14.83 -11.52
CA ILE A 115 -6.84 13.46 -11.32
C ILE A 115 -5.54 13.12 -12.06
N LEU A 116 -5.02 14.01 -12.92
CA LEU A 116 -3.80 13.77 -13.71
C LEU A 116 -2.59 13.33 -12.86
N PRO A 117 -2.36 13.84 -11.64
CA PRO A 117 -1.25 13.36 -10.81
C PRO A 117 -1.28 11.84 -10.55
N LEU A 118 -2.46 11.21 -10.59
CA LEU A 118 -2.63 9.78 -10.33
C LEU A 118 -2.34 8.90 -11.58
N GLU A 119 -2.25 9.48 -12.78
CA GLU A 119 -1.99 8.75 -14.03
C GLU A 119 -0.68 7.95 -13.96
N GLU A 120 0.35 8.52 -13.34
CA GLU A 120 1.64 7.87 -13.17
C GLU A 120 1.55 6.49 -12.49
N ALA A 121 0.55 6.28 -11.64
CA ALA A 121 0.37 5.01 -10.93
C ALA A 121 -0.11 3.86 -11.83
N TYR A 122 -0.71 4.13 -12.97
CA TYR A 122 -1.26 3.11 -13.86
C TYR A 122 -0.16 2.45 -14.71
N TYR A 123 -0.12 1.11 -14.72
CA TYR A 123 0.85 0.36 -15.54
C TYR A 123 0.52 0.40 -17.02
N VAL A 124 -0.76 0.39 -17.35
CA VAL A 124 -1.26 0.47 -18.72
C VAL A 124 -1.90 1.84 -18.91
N PRO A 125 -1.32 2.75 -19.70
CA PRO A 125 -1.84 4.12 -19.86
C PRO A 125 -3.30 4.17 -20.30
N SER A 126 -3.76 3.24 -21.16
CA SER A 126 -5.16 3.17 -21.58
C SER A 126 -6.14 2.89 -20.44
N ASP A 127 -5.68 2.28 -19.34
CA ASP A 127 -6.53 1.97 -18.19
C ASP A 127 -6.84 3.21 -17.36
N PHE A 128 -6.09 4.30 -17.54
CA PHE A 128 -6.40 5.62 -16.96
C PHE A 128 -7.55 6.34 -17.69
N HIS A 129 -7.97 5.87 -18.86
CA HIS A 129 -8.99 6.52 -19.70
C HIS A 129 -10.34 5.80 -19.63
N GLY A 130 -11.35 6.40 -20.28
CA GLY A 130 -12.66 5.81 -20.44
C GLY A 130 -13.41 5.62 -19.11
N ASN A 131 -13.97 4.45 -18.90
CA ASN A 131 -14.79 4.17 -17.72
C ASN A 131 -13.97 4.20 -16.40
N SER A 132 -12.72 3.79 -16.43
CA SER A 132 -11.83 3.85 -15.25
C SER A 132 -11.58 5.30 -14.83
N GLN A 133 -11.38 6.20 -15.78
CA GLN A 133 -11.21 7.63 -15.53
C GLN A 133 -12.46 8.24 -14.88
N VAL A 134 -13.64 7.89 -15.39
CA VAL A 134 -14.91 8.36 -14.81
C VAL A 134 -15.08 7.88 -13.37
N ARG A 135 -14.77 6.61 -13.10
CA ARG A 135 -14.83 6.05 -11.74
C ARG A 135 -13.81 6.71 -10.81
N LEU A 136 -12.57 6.90 -11.28
CA LEU A 136 -11.54 7.57 -10.51
C LEU A 136 -11.92 9.02 -10.19
N LEU A 137 -12.45 9.75 -11.15
CA LEU A 137 -12.93 11.13 -10.93
C LEU A 137 -14.08 11.17 -9.92
N SER A 138 -15.03 10.23 -10.02
CA SER A 138 -16.10 10.11 -9.02
C SER A 138 -15.55 9.86 -7.62
N TRP A 139 -14.59 8.94 -7.50
CA TRP A 139 -13.94 8.65 -6.23
C TRP A 139 -13.18 9.88 -5.69
N VAL A 140 -12.44 10.60 -6.54
CA VAL A 140 -11.72 11.82 -6.14
C VAL A 140 -12.69 12.91 -5.67
N LYS A 141 -13.86 13.06 -6.28
CA LYS A 141 -14.90 13.97 -5.79
C LYS A 141 -15.36 13.61 -4.38
N ASN A 142 -15.62 12.33 -4.11
CA ASN A 142 -15.94 11.84 -2.78
C ASN A 142 -14.78 12.06 -1.80
N TYR A 143 -13.55 11.81 -2.26
CA TYR A 143 -12.34 12.04 -1.45
C TYR A 143 -12.17 13.53 -1.07
N LEU A 144 -12.39 14.46 -2.00
CA LEU A 144 -12.37 15.91 -1.73
C LEU A 144 -13.43 16.28 -0.68
N HIS A 145 -14.65 15.76 -0.82
CA HIS A 145 -15.72 15.99 0.14
C HIS A 145 -15.35 15.49 1.54
N VAL A 146 -14.88 14.24 1.65
CA VAL A 146 -14.48 13.66 2.95
C VAL A 146 -13.26 14.39 3.53
N SER A 147 -12.30 14.80 2.70
CA SER A 147 -11.13 15.57 3.15
C SER A 147 -11.51 16.92 3.72
N GLN A 148 -12.46 17.63 3.10
CA GLN A 148 -12.96 18.90 3.60
C GLN A 148 -13.73 18.73 4.91
N LEU A 149 -14.54 17.69 5.04
CA LEU A 149 -15.24 17.36 6.30
C LEU A 149 -14.25 16.96 7.42
N SER A 150 -13.13 16.35 7.08
CA SER A 150 -12.08 15.95 8.03
C SER A 150 -11.44 17.16 8.71
N GLY A 151 -11.42 18.32 8.08
CA GLY A 151 -10.89 19.57 8.63
C GLY A 151 -9.36 19.60 8.82
N VAL A 152 -8.64 18.65 8.22
CA VAL A 152 -7.16 18.65 8.25
C VAL A 152 -6.66 19.68 7.25
N GLU A 153 -5.84 20.63 7.73
CA GLU A 153 -5.25 21.67 6.89
C GLU A 153 -4.32 21.08 5.81
N ALA A 154 -4.28 21.70 4.63
CA ALA A 154 -3.56 21.17 3.45
C ALA A 154 -2.07 20.89 3.72
N ALA A 155 -1.39 21.76 4.48
CA ALA A 155 0.00 21.57 4.83
C ALA A 155 0.21 20.39 5.79
N GLU A 156 -0.63 20.26 6.81
CA GLU A 156 -0.61 19.15 7.77
C GLU A 156 -0.94 17.83 7.08
N ARG A 157 -1.98 17.81 6.22
CA ARG A 157 -2.34 16.67 5.38
C ARG A 157 -1.13 16.18 4.56
N SER A 158 -0.45 17.09 3.87
CA SER A 158 0.72 16.75 3.05
C SER A 158 1.83 16.09 3.87
N LEU A 159 2.14 16.63 5.04
CA LEU A 159 3.15 16.06 5.94
C LEU A 159 2.74 14.68 6.45
N MET A 160 1.50 14.54 6.91
CA MET A 160 0.95 13.27 7.41
C MET A 160 0.97 12.20 6.32
N MET A 161 0.49 12.51 5.12
CA MET A 161 0.47 11.57 3.99
C MET A 161 1.88 11.16 3.57
N LYS A 162 2.83 12.10 3.49
CA LYS A 162 4.23 11.80 3.15
C LYS A 162 4.89 10.89 4.20
N ALA A 163 4.58 11.08 5.48
CA ALA A 163 5.07 10.24 6.56
C ALA A 163 4.45 8.83 6.58
N ALA A 164 3.22 8.68 6.06
CA ALA A 164 2.50 7.40 6.01
C ALA A 164 2.69 6.63 4.68
N ASN A 165 3.10 7.31 3.60
CA ASN A 165 3.24 6.74 2.26
C ASN A 165 4.71 6.79 1.83
N PRO A 166 5.46 5.67 1.90
CA PRO A 166 6.85 5.67 1.49
C PRO A 166 6.98 5.97 -0.01
N LYS A 167 8.02 6.72 -0.38
CA LYS A 167 8.40 6.94 -1.77
C LYS A 167 9.17 5.74 -2.31
N PHE A 168 10.03 5.16 -1.47
CA PHE A 168 10.89 4.05 -1.83
C PHE A 168 10.42 2.77 -1.14
N VAL A 169 10.25 1.71 -1.91
CA VAL A 169 9.93 0.36 -1.40
C VAL A 169 10.80 -0.66 -2.14
N LEU A 170 11.28 -1.69 -1.46
CA LEU A 170 12.04 -2.76 -2.09
C LEU A 170 11.10 -3.63 -2.93
N ARG A 171 10.86 -3.23 -4.17
CA ARG A 171 10.08 -4.02 -5.12
C ARG A 171 10.87 -5.26 -5.53
N ASN A 172 10.20 -6.35 -5.83
CA ASN A 172 10.85 -7.60 -6.21
C ASN A 172 11.82 -7.44 -7.40
N TYR A 173 11.49 -6.61 -8.40
CA TYR A 173 12.40 -6.38 -9.52
C TYR A 173 13.67 -5.64 -9.11
N LEU A 174 13.60 -4.73 -8.14
CA LEU A 174 14.76 -4.04 -7.58
C LEU A 174 15.65 -5.02 -6.81
N ALA A 175 15.03 -5.86 -5.96
CA ALA A 175 15.76 -6.93 -5.28
C ALA A 175 16.47 -7.86 -6.28
N GLN A 176 15.80 -8.19 -7.40
CA GLN A 176 16.41 -9.03 -8.44
C GLN A 176 17.58 -8.34 -9.15
N LEU A 177 17.49 -7.04 -9.43
CA LEU A 177 18.62 -6.27 -9.99
C LEU A 177 19.83 -6.28 -9.04
N VAL A 178 19.57 -6.10 -7.74
CA VAL A 178 20.60 -6.15 -6.70
C VAL A 178 21.25 -7.55 -6.63
N ILE A 179 20.45 -8.61 -6.70
CA ILE A 179 20.94 -10.00 -6.74
C ILE A 179 21.80 -10.24 -7.98
N ASP A 180 21.32 -9.84 -9.16
CA ASP A 180 22.05 -10.01 -10.43
C ASP A 180 23.43 -9.30 -10.40
N ALA A 181 23.50 -8.08 -9.80
CA ALA A 181 24.75 -7.37 -9.63
C ALA A 181 25.70 -8.12 -8.67
N ALA A 182 25.17 -8.58 -7.53
CA ALA A 182 25.95 -9.31 -6.53
C ALA A 182 26.47 -10.66 -7.06
N GLU A 183 25.71 -11.37 -7.88
CA GLU A 183 26.17 -12.60 -8.57
C GLU A 183 27.35 -12.32 -9.55
N ASN A 184 27.49 -11.08 -10.01
CA ASN A 184 28.64 -10.61 -10.81
C ASN A 184 29.72 -9.91 -9.95
N GLU A 185 29.76 -10.19 -8.65
CA GLU A 185 30.72 -9.67 -7.67
C GLU A 185 30.62 -8.13 -7.44
N ASP A 186 29.54 -7.47 -7.91
CA ASP A 186 29.26 -6.06 -7.64
C ASP A 186 28.24 -5.91 -6.51
N ILE A 187 28.73 -5.56 -5.33
CA ILE A 187 27.92 -5.31 -4.13
C ILE A 187 27.55 -3.85 -3.93
N SER A 188 27.97 -2.94 -4.82
CA SER A 188 27.73 -1.50 -4.68
C SER A 188 26.24 -1.17 -4.61
N MET A 189 25.45 -1.84 -5.46
CA MET A 189 23.98 -1.68 -5.52
C MET A 189 23.28 -2.11 -4.23
N ILE A 190 23.83 -3.10 -3.48
CA ILE A 190 23.29 -3.47 -2.16
C ILE A 190 23.38 -2.30 -1.20
N HIS A 191 24.54 -1.62 -1.16
CA HIS A 191 24.76 -0.48 -0.27
C HIS A 191 23.89 0.70 -0.65
N GLU A 192 23.81 1.02 -1.94
CA GLU A 192 22.97 2.11 -2.44
C GLU A 192 21.51 1.93 -2.09
N VAL A 193 20.93 0.76 -2.42
CA VAL A 193 19.52 0.47 -2.10
C VAL A 193 19.26 0.45 -0.60
N LEU A 194 20.21 -0.09 0.18
CA LEU A 194 20.08 -0.08 1.64
C LEU A 194 20.06 1.35 2.20
N ASP A 195 20.93 2.23 1.70
CA ASP A 195 20.99 3.62 2.15
C ASP A 195 19.70 4.38 1.82
N VAL A 196 19.16 4.19 0.60
CA VAL A 196 17.86 4.75 0.21
C VAL A 196 16.73 4.25 1.11
N LEU A 197 16.70 2.96 1.41
CA LEU A 197 15.64 2.34 2.21
C LEU A 197 15.73 2.63 3.71
N ARG A 198 16.83 3.24 4.20
CA ARG A 198 16.89 3.74 5.58
C ARG A 198 15.98 4.95 5.80
N ASN A 199 15.72 5.73 4.74
CA ASN A 199 14.85 6.91 4.79
C ASN A 199 13.78 6.84 3.68
N PRO A 200 12.89 5.82 3.70
CA PRO A 200 12.04 5.49 2.56
C PRO A 200 10.93 6.52 2.30
N TYR A 201 10.69 7.42 3.24
CA TYR A 201 9.67 8.47 3.16
C TYR A 201 10.22 9.80 2.63
N ASP A 202 11.54 9.97 2.62
CA ASP A 202 12.20 11.20 2.15
C ASP A 202 12.18 11.32 0.62
N GLU A 203 12.32 12.55 0.12
CA GLU A 203 12.26 12.78 -1.35
C GLU A 203 13.48 12.24 -2.11
N GLN A 204 14.69 12.32 -1.59
CA GLN A 204 15.94 11.78 -2.14
C GLN A 204 16.03 11.87 -3.69
N PRO A 205 16.11 13.09 -4.29
CA PRO A 205 15.97 13.28 -5.74
C PRO A 205 17.02 12.54 -6.59
N ASP A 206 18.23 12.34 -6.06
CA ASP A 206 19.31 11.62 -6.76
C ASP A 206 19.01 10.13 -6.94
N TYR A 207 18.03 9.61 -6.20
CA TYR A 207 17.62 8.21 -6.17
C TYR A 207 16.21 7.94 -6.72
N ASP A 208 15.61 8.91 -7.42
CA ASP A 208 14.25 8.78 -7.97
C ASP A 208 14.04 7.54 -8.85
N HIS A 209 15.10 7.06 -9.49
CA HIS A 209 15.04 5.84 -10.29
C HIS A 209 14.67 4.58 -9.46
N TRP A 210 14.96 4.56 -8.15
CA TRP A 210 14.54 3.48 -7.25
C TRP A 210 13.05 3.55 -6.87
N ALA A 211 12.38 4.67 -7.10
CA ALA A 211 10.95 4.83 -6.89
C ALA A 211 10.10 4.44 -8.11
N ALA A 212 10.73 4.14 -9.25
CA ALA A 212 10.05 3.86 -10.52
C ALA A 212 9.12 2.63 -10.45
N LYS A 213 8.09 2.64 -11.31
CA LYS A 213 7.23 1.49 -11.54
C LYS A 213 8.03 0.26 -11.98
N ARG A 214 7.47 -0.93 -11.71
CA ARG A 214 8.01 -2.18 -12.28
C ARG A 214 8.06 -2.08 -13.81
N PRO A 215 9.24 -2.29 -14.43
CA PRO A 215 9.36 -2.30 -15.89
C PRO A 215 8.73 -3.56 -16.50
N ASP A 216 8.35 -3.48 -17.77
CA ASP A 216 7.66 -4.59 -18.47
C ASP A 216 8.46 -5.89 -18.50
N TRP A 217 9.80 -5.82 -18.62
CA TRP A 217 10.65 -7.01 -18.61
C TRP A 217 10.51 -7.83 -17.31
N ALA A 218 10.22 -7.16 -16.19
CA ALA A 218 10.07 -7.81 -14.88
C ALA A 218 8.71 -8.53 -14.71
N ARG A 219 7.75 -8.29 -15.61
CA ARG A 219 6.40 -8.88 -15.53
C ARG A 219 6.42 -10.41 -15.57
N HIS A 220 7.34 -10.99 -16.33
CA HIS A 220 7.40 -12.43 -16.56
C HIS A 220 8.72 -13.06 -16.07
N ARG A 221 9.60 -12.27 -15.45
CA ARG A 221 10.87 -12.77 -14.96
C ARG A 221 10.70 -13.51 -13.61
N PRO A 222 11.27 -14.74 -13.45
CA PRO A 222 11.37 -15.40 -12.15
C PRO A 222 12.07 -14.49 -11.12
N GLY A 223 11.62 -14.54 -9.87
CA GLY A 223 12.10 -13.65 -8.82
C GLY A 223 11.45 -12.24 -8.78
N CYS A 224 10.90 -11.75 -9.92
CA CYS A 224 10.23 -10.44 -9.97
C CYS A 224 8.72 -10.54 -9.76
N SER A 225 8.04 -11.28 -10.61
CA SER A 225 6.57 -11.44 -10.58
C SER A 225 6.15 -12.92 -10.66
N MET A 226 7.08 -13.80 -10.90
CA MET A 226 6.92 -15.24 -10.91
C MET A 226 7.81 -15.87 -9.85
N LEU A 227 7.46 -17.09 -9.40
CA LEU A 227 8.32 -17.84 -8.46
C LEU A 227 9.71 -18.07 -9.03
N SER A 228 10.70 -17.88 -8.17
CA SER A 228 11.99 -18.55 -8.34
C SER A 228 12.00 -19.84 -7.51
N CYS A 229 12.71 -20.88 -7.98
CA CYS A 229 12.86 -22.15 -7.26
C CYS A 229 13.67 -22.00 -5.94
N SER A 230 14.15 -20.82 -5.63
CA SER A 230 14.92 -20.47 -4.42
C SER A 230 14.08 -19.82 -3.31
N SER A 231 12.77 -19.75 -3.47
CA SER A 231 11.85 -19.16 -2.47
C SER A 231 10.98 -20.20 -1.79
#